data_935028f5b6a63523b755cc8c454ec4bc
#
_entry.id   935028f5b6a63523b755cc8c454ec4bc
#
_cell.length_a   1.000
_cell.length_b   1.000
_cell.length_c   1.000
_cell.angle_alpha   90.00
_cell.angle_beta   90.00
_cell.angle_gamma   90.00
#
_symmetry.space_group_name_H-M   'P 1'
#
loop_
_entity.id
_entity.type
_entity.pdbx_description
1 polymer ?
#
loop_
_entity_poly.entity_id
_entity_poly.type
_entity_poly.pdbx_seq_one_letter_code
_entity_poly.pdbx_strand_id
1 'polypeptide(L)'
;MLKKIEIIPIYIKININPKVNFLNILLESIKNNNQIIKNGDIIVIAQKIISKNEGRSVNLNNIIPSSSSIALGRKINKDPRIVELILQESRKIIRVFENIIITETHHGFICANAGIDQSNVSKSKNRVLLLPRDPDKSADTIRKEIYEKTRKNIAILITDTFGRPFRMGQTNIAIGIAGINALKNYKGKPDMFGKIMKVTEIAIVDEIAGAAELVMGKTEGIPIAIVRNVNYSHCNSSIKKIIREENKDIFR
;
A
#
# COMPACT_ATOMS: atom_id res chain seq x y z
N MET A 1 21.78 -21.16 12.48
CA MET A 1 22.14 -20.37 11.26
C MET A 1 21.06 -19.36 10.97
N LEU A 2 21.40 -18.10 10.72
CA LEU A 2 20.48 -17.11 10.20
C LEU A 2 20.05 -17.52 8.79
N LYS A 3 18.73 -17.62 8.54
CA LYS A 3 18.21 -17.93 7.21
C LYS A 3 18.35 -16.71 6.31
N LYS A 4 18.69 -16.93 5.04
CA LYS A 4 18.74 -15.90 4.01
C LYS A 4 17.32 -15.36 3.79
N ILE A 5 17.15 -14.02 3.78
CA ILE A 5 15.90 -13.38 3.34
C ILE A 5 15.79 -13.54 1.82
N GLU A 6 14.64 -13.96 1.36
CA GLU A 6 14.33 -14.12 -0.05
C GLU A 6 13.16 -13.23 -0.43
N ILE A 7 13.24 -12.56 -1.59
CA ILE A 7 12.17 -11.77 -2.17
C ILE A 7 11.85 -12.35 -3.54
N ILE A 8 10.66 -12.90 -3.71
CA ILE A 8 10.28 -13.72 -4.84
C ILE A 8 9.18 -13.00 -5.62
N PRO A 9 9.42 -12.58 -6.87
CA PRO A 9 8.41 -11.96 -7.71
C PRO A 9 7.32 -12.96 -8.10
N ILE A 10 6.06 -12.51 -8.16
CA ILE A 10 4.92 -13.30 -8.61
C ILE A 10 4.23 -12.57 -9.76
N TYR A 11 4.35 -13.13 -10.95
CA TYR A 11 3.70 -12.63 -12.16
C TYR A 11 2.23 -12.99 -12.17
N ILE A 12 1.38 -12.04 -12.54
CA ILE A 12 -0.05 -12.26 -12.78
C ILE A 12 -0.36 -11.99 -14.25
N LYS A 13 -0.85 -13.00 -14.96
CA LYS A 13 -1.23 -12.88 -16.39
C LYS A 13 -2.66 -12.37 -16.61
N ILE A 14 -3.50 -12.35 -15.58
CA ILE A 14 -4.93 -12.08 -15.68
C ILE A 14 -5.21 -10.62 -15.27
N ASN A 15 -6.09 -9.97 -16.03
CA ASN A 15 -6.55 -8.63 -15.66
C ASN A 15 -7.52 -8.70 -14.48
N ILE A 16 -7.16 -8.11 -13.36
CA ILE A 16 -7.97 -8.07 -12.14
C ILE A 16 -9.10 -7.05 -12.31
N ASN A 17 -10.31 -7.45 -11.94
CA ASN A 17 -11.51 -6.64 -11.90
C ASN A 17 -12.51 -7.21 -10.86
N PRO A 18 -13.62 -6.52 -10.54
CA PRO A 18 -14.55 -6.97 -9.48
C PRO A 18 -15.27 -8.31 -9.74
N LYS A 19 -15.23 -8.80 -10.98
CA LYS A 19 -15.92 -10.06 -11.36
C LYS A 19 -15.07 -11.30 -11.13
N VAL A 20 -13.78 -11.13 -10.81
CA VAL A 20 -12.87 -12.27 -10.62
C VAL A 20 -12.67 -12.59 -9.15
N ASN A 21 -12.51 -13.87 -8.85
CA ASN A 21 -12.10 -14.30 -7.51
C ASN A 21 -10.58 -14.10 -7.37
N PHE A 22 -10.19 -13.02 -6.69
CA PHE A 22 -8.78 -12.67 -6.54
C PHE A 22 -7.97 -13.73 -5.83
N LEU A 23 -8.53 -14.41 -4.81
CA LEU A 23 -7.82 -15.45 -4.10
C LEU A 23 -7.42 -16.61 -5.01
N ASN A 24 -8.33 -17.06 -5.87
CA ASN A 24 -8.02 -18.15 -6.81
C ASN A 24 -6.90 -17.73 -7.77
N ILE A 25 -6.97 -16.51 -8.32
CA ILE A 25 -5.91 -15.96 -9.20
C ILE A 25 -4.58 -15.88 -8.45
N LEU A 26 -4.57 -15.41 -7.22
CA LEU A 26 -3.37 -15.32 -6.39
C LEU A 26 -2.72 -16.70 -6.19
N LEU A 27 -3.50 -17.69 -5.77
CA LEU A 27 -2.98 -19.04 -5.52
C LEU A 27 -2.50 -19.73 -6.80
N GLU A 28 -3.23 -19.59 -7.91
CA GLU A 28 -2.81 -20.09 -9.21
C GLU A 28 -1.54 -19.39 -9.70
N SER A 29 -1.45 -18.08 -9.54
CA SER A 29 -0.25 -17.33 -9.92
C SER A 29 0.97 -17.77 -9.12
N ILE A 30 0.85 -17.97 -7.81
CA ILE A 30 1.93 -18.50 -6.97
C ILE A 30 2.39 -19.86 -7.49
N LYS A 31 1.44 -20.78 -7.77
CA LYS A 31 1.74 -22.10 -8.32
C LYS A 31 2.41 -22.01 -9.70
N ASN A 32 1.91 -21.16 -10.60
CA ASN A 32 2.44 -20.97 -11.96
C ASN A 32 3.85 -20.35 -11.97
N ASN A 33 4.24 -19.66 -10.89
CA ASN A 33 5.61 -19.18 -10.66
C ASN A 33 6.47 -20.22 -9.92
N ASN A 34 6.07 -21.49 -9.89
CA ASN A 34 6.77 -22.60 -9.21
C ASN A 34 7.00 -22.34 -7.72
N GLN A 35 6.08 -21.62 -7.08
CA GLN A 35 6.15 -21.31 -5.65
C GLN A 35 5.04 -22.01 -4.87
N ILE A 36 5.29 -22.19 -3.58
CA ILE A 36 4.31 -22.66 -2.60
C ILE A 36 4.34 -21.70 -1.41
N ILE A 37 3.18 -21.49 -0.79
CA ILE A 37 3.08 -20.69 0.43
C ILE A 37 3.62 -21.50 1.61
N LYS A 38 4.49 -20.87 2.42
CA LYS A 38 5.07 -21.44 3.64
C LYS A 38 4.62 -20.65 4.86
N ASN A 39 4.62 -21.30 6.03
CA ASN A 39 4.40 -20.57 7.28
C ASN A 39 5.46 -19.49 7.46
N GLY A 40 5.02 -18.30 7.85
CA GLY A 40 5.88 -17.14 8.03
C GLY A 40 6.20 -16.36 6.76
N ASP A 41 5.69 -16.78 5.59
CA ASP A 41 5.76 -15.95 4.38
C ASP A 41 4.99 -14.63 4.58
N ILE A 42 5.48 -13.58 3.96
CA ILE A 42 4.80 -12.29 3.86
C ILE A 42 4.47 -12.08 2.39
N ILE A 43 3.19 -11.98 2.06
CA ILE A 43 2.75 -11.68 0.70
C ILE A 43 2.52 -10.18 0.59
N VAL A 44 3.32 -9.52 -0.24
CA VAL A 44 3.24 -8.08 -0.53
C VAL A 44 2.45 -7.90 -1.83
N ILE A 45 1.41 -7.07 -1.79
CA ILE A 45 0.46 -6.87 -2.90
C ILE A 45 0.38 -5.38 -3.21
N ALA A 46 0.60 -4.99 -4.46
CA ALA A 46 0.39 -3.62 -4.91
C ALA A 46 -1.09 -3.21 -4.76
N GLN A 47 -1.34 -2.02 -4.21
CA GLN A 47 -2.70 -1.51 -3.96
C GLN A 47 -3.59 -1.55 -5.21
N LYS A 48 -3.01 -1.36 -6.41
CA LYS A 48 -3.76 -1.37 -7.67
C LYS A 48 -4.57 -2.65 -7.89
N ILE A 49 -4.03 -3.78 -7.46
CA ILE A 49 -4.70 -5.08 -7.56
C ILE A 49 -5.95 -5.10 -6.69
N ILE A 50 -5.81 -4.67 -5.45
CA ILE A 50 -6.91 -4.62 -4.48
C ILE A 50 -7.96 -3.60 -4.93
N SER A 51 -7.53 -2.40 -5.30
CA SER A 51 -8.44 -1.35 -5.79
C SER A 51 -9.23 -1.78 -7.03
N LYS A 52 -8.59 -2.47 -7.98
CA LYS A 52 -9.29 -3.03 -9.15
C LYS A 52 -10.30 -4.10 -8.75
N ASN A 53 -9.94 -4.99 -7.83
CA ASN A 53 -10.83 -6.04 -7.35
C ASN A 53 -12.03 -5.46 -6.58
N GLU A 54 -11.84 -4.39 -5.82
CA GLU A 54 -12.90 -3.68 -5.08
C GLU A 54 -13.75 -2.75 -5.96
N GLY A 55 -13.46 -2.65 -7.27
CA GLY A 55 -14.19 -1.76 -8.18
C GLY A 55 -13.92 -0.28 -7.95
N ARG A 56 -12.76 0.07 -7.40
CA ARG A 56 -12.35 1.47 -7.13
C ARG A 56 -11.86 2.20 -8.39
N SER A 57 -12.09 1.66 -9.58
CA SER A 57 -11.81 2.30 -10.87
C SER A 57 -12.94 3.24 -11.25
N VAL A 58 -12.65 4.54 -11.39
CA VAL A 58 -13.61 5.59 -11.69
C VAL A 58 -13.42 6.09 -13.11
N ASN A 59 -14.53 6.25 -13.85
CA ASN A 59 -14.54 6.92 -15.16
C ASN A 59 -14.75 8.43 -14.96
N LEU A 60 -13.77 9.23 -15.35
CA LEU A 60 -13.82 10.70 -15.22
C LEU A 60 -14.99 11.34 -15.97
N ASN A 61 -15.53 10.69 -17.01
CA ASN A 61 -16.69 11.20 -17.72
C ASN A 61 -17.96 11.23 -16.86
N ASN A 62 -17.99 10.45 -15.77
CA ASN A 62 -19.14 10.40 -14.85
C ASN A 62 -18.98 11.39 -13.67
N ILE A 63 -17.89 12.16 -13.62
CA ILE A 63 -17.62 13.10 -12.54
C ILE A 63 -18.06 14.49 -12.94
N ILE A 64 -18.92 15.06 -12.14
CA ILE A 64 -19.36 16.47 -12.25
C ILE A 64 -18.57 17.25 -11.18
N PRO A 65 -17.60 18.09 -11.59
CA PRO A 65 -16.79 18.84 -10.63
C PRO A 65 -17.60 19.97 -10.00
N SER A 66 -17.41 20.18 -8.71
CA SER A 66 -17.94 21.31 -7.95
C SER A 66 -17.27 22.63 -8.35
N SER A 67 -17.89 23.77 -7.99
CA SER A 67 -17.30 25.09 -8.23
C SER A 67 -15.91 25.24 -7.61
N SER A 68 -15.70 24.67 -6.42
CA SER A 68 -14.42 24.65 -5.73
C SER A 68 -13.36 23.84 -6.47
N SER A 69 -13.72 22.68 -7.01
CA SER A 69 -12.82 21.84 -7.82
C SER A 69 -12.46 22.50 -9.15
N ILE A 70 -13.41 23.22 -9.77
CA ILE A 70 -13.15 24.00 -10.98
C ILE A 70 -12.17 25.13 -10.68
N ALA A 71 -12.42 25.90 -9.61
CA ALA A 71 -11.56 27.03 -9.23
C ALA A 71 -10.14 26.55 -8.89
N LEU A 72 -10.02 25.50 -8.06
CA LEU A 72 -8.73 24.94 -7.70
C LEU A 72 -8.02 24.33 -8.92
N GLY A 73 -8.73 23.57 -9.75
CA GLY A 73 -8.19 22.95 -10.96
C GLY A 73 -7.60 23.98 -11.93
N ARG A 74 -8.28 25.12 -12.14
CA ARG A 74 -7.77 26.23 -12.94
C ARG A 74 -6.49 26.82 -12.35
N LYS A 75 -6.47 27.04 -11.01
CA LYS A 75 -5.31 27.63 -10.31
C LYS A 75 -4.06 26.78 -10.46
N ILE A 76 -4.17 25.45 -10.46
CA ILE A 76 -3.04 24.52 -10.47
C ILE A 76 -2.86 23.77 -11.81
N ASN A 77 -3.58 24.17 -12.85
CA ASN A 77 -3.57 23.54 -14.18
C ASN A 77 -3.79 22.00 -14.11
N LYS A 78 -4.83 21.59 -13.38
CA LYS A 78 -5.22 20.19 -13.21
C LYS A 78 -6.70 19.99 -13.62
N ASP A 79 -7.02 18.83 -14.20
CA ASP A 79 -8.40 18.47 -14.57
C ASP A 79 -9.33 18.59 -13.35
N PRO A 80 -10.37 19.44 -13.38
CA PRO A 80 -11.29 19.65 -12.27
C PRO A 80 -11.98 18.36 -11.78
N ARG A 81 -12.17 17.38 -12.67
CA ARG A 81 -12.77 16.09 -12.32
C ARG A 81 -11.84 15.26 -11.43
N ILE A 82 -10.53 15.34 -11.67
CA ILE A 82 -9.52 14.71 -10.81
C ILE A 82 -9.44 15.45 -9.49
N VAL A 83 -9.48 16.78 -9.49
CA VAL A 83 -9.51 17.58 -8.26
C VAL A 83 -10.75 17.23 -7.42
N GLU A 84 -11.92 17.06 -8.03
CA GLU A 84 -13.14 16.64 -7.33
C GLU A 84 -12.92 15.31 -6.60
N LEU A 85 -12.38 14.31 -7.27
CA LEU A 85 -12.08 13.01 -6.65
C LEU A 85 -11.04 13.13 -5.53
N ILE A 86 -10.01 13.98 -5.71
CA ILE A 86 -9.01 14.23 -4.66
C ILE A 86 -9.69 14.80 -3.41
N LEU A 87 -10.60 15.76 -3.57
CA LEU A 87 -11.33 16.35 -2.44
C LEU A 87 -12.25 15.32 -1.78
N GLN A 88 -12.95 14.49 -2.56
CA GLN A 88 -13.84 13.44 -2.05
C GLN A 88 -13.08 12.34 -1.28
N GLU A 89 -11.86 12.01 -1.65
CA GLU A 89 -11.03 10.99 -1.00
C GLU A 89 -10.16 11.54 0.14
N SER A 90 -10.31 12.83 0.48
CA SER A 90 -9.48 13.53 1.46
C SER A 90 -10.30 14.07 2.63
N ARG A 91 -9.70 14.04 3.83
CA ARG A 91 -10.21 14.76 5.01
C ARG A 91 -9.87 16.23 4.96
N LYS A 92 -8.64 16.56 4.55
CA LYS A 92 -8.17 17.94 4.42
C LYS A 92 -7.03 18.06 3.42
N ILE A 93 -6.88 19.26 2.86
CA ILE A 93 -5.72 19.67 2.09
C ILE A 93 -4.64 20.11 3.06
N ILE A 94 -3.43 19.56 2.92
CA ILE A 94 -2.25 19.95 3.69
C ILE A 94 -1.47 21.05 2.96
N ARG A 95 -1.24 20.86 1.65
CA ARG A 95 -0.50 21.81 0.82
C ARG A 95 -0.91 21.69 -0.63
N VAL A 96 -0.87 22.81 -1.34
CA VAL A 96 -1.01 22.86 -2.79
C VAL A 96 0.28 23.48 -3.35
N PHE A 97 0.92 22.78 -4.27
CA PHE A 97 2.12 23.28 -4.93
C PHE A 97 2.12 22.83 -6.39
N GLU A 98 2.23 23.78 -7.31
CA GLU A 98 2.11 23.53 -8.74
C GLU A 98 0.84 22.70 -9.05
N ASN A 99 0.98 21.57 -9.75
CA ASN A 99 -0.11 20.65 -10.08
C ASN A 99 -0.30 19.50 -9.07
N ILE A 100 0.27 19.61 -7.87
CA ILE A 100 0.21 18.60 -6.82
C ILE A 100 -0.61 19.12 -5.64
N ILE A 101 -1.53 18.31 -5.15
CA ILE A 101 -2.29 18.56 -3.92
C ILE A 101 -1.85 17.50 -2.90
N ILE A 102 -1.17 17.93 -1.85
CA ILE A 102 -0.88 17.06 -0.70
C ILE A 102 -2.09 17.07 0.21
N THR A 103 -2.64 15.91 0.47
CA THR A 103 -3.84 15.75 1.29
C THR A 103 -3.65 14.71 2.38
N GLU A 104 -4.46 14.82 3.42
CA GLU A 104 -4.73 13.73 4.35
C GLU A 104 -5.94 12.95 3.84
N THR A 105 -5.77 11.69 3.53
CA THR A 105 -6.84 10.80 3.07
C THR A 105 -7.78 10.42 4.23
N HIS A 106 -8.93 9.82 3.94
CA HIS A 106 -9.82 9.27 4.97
C HIS A 106 -9.16 8.15 5.81
N HIS A 107 -8.13 7.49 5.27
CA HIS A 107 -7.32 6.50 5.99
C HIS A 107 -6.34 7.15 6.99
N GLY A 108 -6.06 8.46 6.83
CA GLY A 108 -5.06 9.20 7.60
C GLY A 108 -3.69 9.30 6.91
N PHE A 109 -3.53 8.77 5.71
CA PHE A 109 -2.27 8.90 4.96
C PHE A 109 -2.11 10.32 4.43
N ILE A 110 -0.89 10.87 4.56
CA ILE A 110 -0.53 12.14 3.92
C ILE A 110 0.23 11.80 2.63
N CYS A 111 -0.41 12.09 1.50
CA CYS A 111 0.16 11.77 0.19
C CYS A 111 -0.28 12.75 -0.89
N ALA A 112 0.36 12.66 -2.04
CA ALA A 112 0.02 13.45 -3.22
C ALA A 112 -1.31 12.95 -3.83
N ASN A 113 -2.19 13.92 -4.15
CA ASN A 113 -3.43 13.67 -4.88
C ASN A 113 -4.32 12.56 -4.28
N ALA A 114 -4.35 12.43 -2.96
CA ALA A 114 -5.10 11.40 -2.22
C ALA A 114 -4.76 9.95 -2.64
N GLY A 115 -3.57 9.70 -3.16
CA GLY A 115 -3.19 8.39 -3.69
C GLY A 115 -3.92 7.98 -4.98
N ILE A 116 -4.60 8.92 -5.66
CA ILE A 116 -5.29 8.64 -6.92
C ILE A 116 -4.28 8.37 -8.02
N ASP A 117 -4.37 7.19 -8.62
CA ASP A 117 -3.46 6.73 -9.66
C ASP A 117 -4.11 6.82 -11.06
N GLN A 118 -3.35 7.35 -12.01
CA GLN A 118 -3.73 7.46 -13.42
C GLN A 118 -2.91 6.49 -14.30
N SER A 119 -1.83 5.93 -13.74
CA SER A 119 -0.90 5.07 -14.48
C SER A 119 -1.36 3.61 -14.46
N ASN A 120 -1.24 2.90 -15.61
CA ASN A 120 -1.55 1.47 -15.71
C ASN A 120 -2.97 1.06 -15.24
N VAL A 121 -3.92 2.00 -15.25
CA VAL A 121 -5.31 1.73 -14.81
C VAL A 121 -6.09 1.04 -15.91
N SER A 122 -6.06 1.60 -17.13
CA SER A 122 -6.71 1.03 -18.32
C SER A 122 -6.08 1.60 -19.59
N LYS A 123 -6.45 1.04 -20.76
CA LYS A 123 -6.10 1.65 -22.07
C LYS A 123 -6.78 3.01 -22.29
N SER A 124 -7.87 3.28 -21.58
CA SER A 124 -8.59 4.56 -21.64
C SER A 124 -7.92 5.59 -20.73
N LYS A 125 -7.58 6.75 -21.26
CA LYS A 125 -7.03 7.90 -20.51
C LYS A 125 -8.03 8.51 -19.51
N ASN A 126 -9.32 8.17 -19.61
CA ASN A 126 -10.39 8.72 -18.78
C ASN A 126 -10.71 7.87 -17.52
N ARG A 127 -9.81 6.96 -17.12
CA ARG A 127 -10.00 6.18 -15.91
C ARG A 127 -8.89 6.44 -14.91
N VAL A 128 -9.29 6.55 -13.65
CA VAL A 128 -8.39 6.67 -12.50
C VAL A 128 -8.69 5.57 -11.51
N LEU A 129 -7.75 5.29 -10.63
CA LEU A 129 -7.88 4.29 -9.59
C LEU A 129 -7.71 4.96 -8.23
N LEU A 130 -8.70 4.76 -7.37
CA LEU A 130 -8.68 5.24 -5.99
C LEU A 130 -8.05 4.19 -5.09
N LEU A 131 -7.59 4.57 -3.90
CA LEU A 131 -7.11 3.62 -2.89
C LEU A 131 -8.19 2.61 -2.49
N PRO A 132 -7.84 1.42 -1.99
CA PRO A 132 -8.80 0.49 -1.39
C PRO A 132 -9.60 1.18 -0.28
N ARG A 133 -10.85 0.76 -0.05
CA ARG A 133 -11.72 1.39 0.98
C ARG A 133 -11.16 1.22 2.39
N ASP A 134 -10.70 0.04 2.71
CA ASP A 134 -10.08 -0.32 3.99
C ASP A 134 -8.96 -1.34 3.72
N PRO A 135 -7.72 -0.86 3.53
CA PRO A 135 -6.61 -1.75 3.17
C PRO A 135 -6.29 -2.81 4.24
N ASP A 136 -6.43 -2.49 5.53
CA ASP A 136 -6.23 -3.48 6.61
C ASP A 136 -7.27 -4.60 6.54
N LYS A 137 -8.54 -4.23 6.33
CA LYS A 137 -9.63 -5.21 6.18
C LYS A 137 -9.42 -6.09 4.95
N SER A 138 -9.00 -5.52 3.84
CA SER A 138 -8.71 -6.27 2.62
C SER A 138 -7.55 -7.24 2.83
N ALA A 139 -6.48 -6.80 3.51
CA ALA A 139 -5.36 -7.65 3.88
C ALA A 139 -5.79 -8.81 4.80
N ASP A 140 -6.62 -8.54 5.82
CA ASP A 140 -7.09 -9.57 6.75
C ASP A 140 -8.03 -10.58 6.08
N THR A 141 -8.90 -10.13 5.18
CA THR A 141 -9.76 -11.01 4.38
C THR A 141 -8.91 -11.99 3.56
N ILE A 142 -7.95 -11.48 2.80
CA ILE A 142 -7.05 -12.32 1.98
C ILE A 142 -6.27 -13.29 2.87
N ARG A 143 -5.75 -12.83 4.01
CA ARG A 143 -5.01 -13.68 4.96
C ARG A 143 -5.86 -14.83 5.47
N LYS A 144 -7.10 -14.57 5.88
CA LYS A 144 -8.04 -15.57 6.38
C LYS A 144 -8.39 -16.60 5.31
N GLU A 145 -8.71 -16.15 4.11
CA GLU A 145 -9.03 -17.02 2.97
C GLU A 145 -7.85 -17.91 2.58
N ILE A 146 -6.61 -17.38 2.60
CA ILE A 146 -5.41 -18.20 2.36
C ILE A 146 -5.25 -19.25 3.47
N TYR A 147 -5.45 -18.87 4.74
CA TYR A 147 -5.36 -19.81 5.85
C TYR A 147 -6.41 -20.94 5.73
N GLU A 148 -7.63 -20.62 5.36
CA GLU A 148 -8.69 -21.62 5.14
C GLU A 148 -8.31 -22.67 4.10
N LYS A 149 -7.70 -22.22 2.98
CA LYS A 149 -7.32 -23.10 1.87
C LYS A 149 -5.99 -23.84 2.08
N THR A 150 -5.04 -23.23 2.77
CA THR A 150 -3.67 -23.76 2.82
C THR A 150 -3.20 -24.19 4.21
N ARG A 151 -3.92 -23.79 5.25
CA ARG A 151 -3.53 -23.94 6.66
C ARG A 151 -2.16 -23.33 6.98
N LYS A 152 -1.73 -22.33 6.20
CA LYS A 152 -0.46 -21.62 6.43
C LYS A 152 -0.72 -20.29 7.13
N ASN A 153 0.02 -20.04 8.21
CA ASN A 153 0.05 -18.75 8.88
C ASN A 153 1.04 -17.83 8.18
N ILE A 154 0.53 -16.77 7.60
CA ILE A 154 1.28 -15.79 6.82
C ILE A 154 0.90 -14.37 7.24
N ALA A 155 1.65 -13.39 6.73
CA ALA A 155 1.26 -11.99 6.76
C ALA A 155 0.92 -11.48 5.36
N ILE A 156 0.06 -10.47 5.30
CA ILE A 156 -0.27 -9.74 4.06
C ILE A 156 0.11 -8.27 4.26
N LEU A 157 0.79 -7.69 3.27
CA LEU A 157 1.00 -6.25 3.13
C LEU A 157 0.37 -5.77 1.83
N ILE A 158 -0.43 -4.71 1.93
CA ILE A 158 -0.88 -3.94 0.77
C ILE A 158 -0.02 -2.69 0.72
N THR A 159 0.58 -2.40 -0.45
CA THR A 159 1.58 -1.34 -0.58
C THR A 159 1.23 -0.35 -1.68
N ASP A 160 1.66 0.88 -1.50
CA ASP A 160 1.61 1.92 -2.52
C ASP A 160 2.89 2.75 -2.53
N THR A 161 3.10 3.54 -3.58
CA THR A 161 4.32 4.31 -3.81
C THR A 161 4.09 5.77 -3.46
N PHE A 162 4.72 6.24 -2.38
CA PHE A 162 4.58 7.61 -1.89
C PHE A 162 5.85 8.42 -2.04
N GLY A 163 5.69 9.72 -2.25
CA GLY A 163 6.76 10.70 -2.06
C GLY A 163 7.16 10.81 -0.59
N ARG A 164 8.34 11.32 -0.34
CA ARG A 164 8.89 11.47 1.01
C ARG A 164 9.26 12.93 1.27
N PRO A 165 8.98 13.48 2.45
CA PRO A 165 9.54 14.77 2.86
C PRO A 165 11.07 14.77 2.82
N PHE A 166 11.68 15.88 2.37
CA PHE A 166 13.12 16.15 2.42
C PHE A 166 14.02 15.20 1.60
N ARG A 167 13.47 14.29 0.82
CA ARG A 167 14.24 13.38 -0.03
C ARG A 167 13.59 13.25 -1.40
N MET A 168 14.41 13.29 -2.45
CA MET A 168 13.96 12.99 -3.80
C MET A 168 13.63 11.49 -3.97
N GLY A 169 12.78 11.21 -4.94
CA GLY A 169 12.32 9.86 -5.25
C GLY A 169 11.19 9.39 -4.35
N GLN A 170 10.41 8.47 -4.88
CA GLN A 170 9.33 7.79 -4.20
C GLN A 170 9.83 6.49 -3.58
N THR A 171 9.10 5.94 -2.62
CA THR A 171 9.36 4.62 -2.06
C THR A 171 8.04 3.88 -1.85
N ASN A 172 8.10 2.57 -1.93
CA ASN A 172 6.95 1.76 -1.56
C ASN A 172 6.80 1.74 -0.05
N ILE A 173 5.58 1.95 0.43
CA ILE A 173 5.22 1.89 1.83
C ILE A 173 4.00 0.99 2.03
N ALA A 174 3.84 0.45 3.21
CA ALA A 174 2.65 -0.30 3.58
C ALA A 174 1.48 0.66 3.82
N ILE A 175 0.31 0.36 3.22
CA ILE A 175 -0.94 1.08 3.45
C ILE A 175 -2.02 0.19 4.07
N GLY A 176 -1.79 -1.13 4.15
CA GLY A 176 -2.66 -2.09 4.82
C GLY A 176 -1.89 -3.33 5.21
N ILE A 177 -2.18 -3.89 6.38
CA ILE A 177 -1.45 -5.03 6.93
C ILE A 177 -2.38 -6.02 7.62
N ALA A 178 -2.00 -7.31 7.61
CA ALA A 178 -2.63 -8.34 8.42
C ALA A 178 -1.61 -9.42 8.84
N GLY A 179 -1.72 -9.91 10.07
CA GLY A 179 -0.89 -10.99 10.59
C GLY A 179 0.54 -10.58 10.99
N ILE A 180 0.86 -9.29 10.99
CA ILE A 180 2.18 -8.74 11.32
C ILE A 180 2.05 -7.47 12.16
N ASN A 181 3.00 -7.21 13.08
CA ASN A 181 3.07 -5.92 13.75
C ASN A 181 3.70 -4.87 12.82
N ALA A 182 3.08 -3.68 12.77
CA ALA A 182 3.57 -2.58 11.94
C ALA A 182 4.98 -2.11 12.34
N LEU A 183 5.27 -2.16 13.64
CA LEU A 183 6.52 -1.70 14.23
C LEU A 183 7.30 -2.86 14.85
N LYS A 184 8.62 -2.88 14.66
CA LYS A 184 9.56 -3.70 15.41
C LYS A 184 10.15 -2.86 16.53
N ASN A 185 9.73 -3.20 17.75
CA ASN A 185 10.08 -2.44 18.95
C ASN A 185 11.37 -2.96 19.59
N TYR A 186 12.33 -2.07 19.78
CA TYR A 186 13.59 -2.31 20.47
C TYR A 186 13.67 -1.61 21.84
N LYS A 187 12.64 -0.84 22.24
CA LYS A 187 12.60 -0.18 23.54
C LYS A 187 12.73 -1.20 24.67
N GLY A 188 13.57 -0.89 25.65
CA GLY A 188 13.84 -1.78 26.78
C GLY A 188 14.83 -2.92 26.50
N LYS A 189 15.31 -3.07 25.25
CA LYS A 189 16.34 -4.06 24.91
C LYS A 189 17.72 -3.44 25.01
N PRO A 190 18.74 -4.20 25.47
CA PRO A 190 20.12 -3.74 25.43
C PRO A 190 20.62 -3.69 23.98
N ASP A 191 21.47 -2.72 23.67
CA ASP A 191 22.31 -2.75 22.49
C ASP A 191 23.49 -3.74 22.67
N MET A 192 24.39 -3.83 21.69
CA MET A 192 25.54 -4.75 21.74
C MET A 192 26.53 -4.45 22.87
N PHE A 193 26.46 -3.27 23.50
CA PHE A 193 27.29 -2.86 24.64
C PHE A 193 26.51 -2.85 25.96
N GLY A 194 25.29 -3.37 25.99
CA GLY A 194 24.46 -3.47 27.20
C GLY A 194 23.64 -2.20 27.51
N LYS A 195 23.72 -1.13 26.71
CA LYS A 195 22.96 0.11 26.93
C LYS A 195 21.50 -0.07 26.49
N ILE A 196 20.57 0.22 27.39
CA ILE A 196 19.14 0.07 27.13
C ILE A 196 18.66 1.12 26.09
N MET A 197 18.09 0.64 24.99
CA MET A 197 17.48 1.47 23.95
C MET A 197 16.16 2.05 24.44
N LYS A 198 15.98 3.37 24.37
CA LYS A 198 14.81 4.08 24.93
C LYS A 198 13.72 4.40 23.91
N VAL A 199 14.10 4.62 22.66
CA VAL A 199 13.18 5.19 21.64
C VAL A 199 13.15 4.42 20.32
N THR A 200 13.98 3.39 20.12
CA THR A 200 14.15 2.74 18.83
C THR A 200 12.94 1.87 18.48
N GLU A 201 12.22 2.28 17.46
CA GLU A 201 11.16 1.52 16.79
C GLU A 201 11.38 1.60 15.28
N ILE A 202 11.30 0.48 14.61
CA ILE A 202 11.50 0.38 13.16
C ILE A 202 10.16 0.07 12.49
N ALA A 203 9.80 0.82 11.45
CA ALA A 203 8.63 0.57 10.63
C ALA A 203 8.89 -0.66 9.73
N ILE A 204 8.91 -1.85 10.32
CA ILE A 204 9.29 -3.09 9.65
C ILE A 204 8.45 -3.37 8.39
N VAL A 205 7.19 -2.96 8.39
CA VAL A 205 6.29 -3.14 7.23
C VAL A 205 6.69 -2.25 6.06
N ASP A 206 7.23 -1.05 6.31
CA ASP A 206 7.72 -0.16 5.25
C ASP A 206 9.07 -0.66 4.70
N GLU A 207 9.94 -1.21 5.55
CA GLU A 207 11.18 -1.84 5.08
C GLU A 207 10.88 -3.04 4.17
N ILE A 208 9.91 -3.88 4.54
CA ILE A 208 9.47 -5.01 3.71
C ILE A 208 8.83 -4.52 2.41
N ALA A 209 7.99 -3.49 2.47
CA ALA A 209 7.37 -2.89 1.30
C ALA A 209 8.41 -2.33 0.32
N GLY A 210 9.40 -1.59 0.83
CA GLY A 210 10.50 -1.05 0.03
C GLY A 210 11.38 -2.14 -0.56
N ALA A 211 11.67 -3.20 0.20
CA ALA A 211 12.45 -4.33 -0.29
C ALA A 211 11.69 -5.13 -1.39
N ALA A 212 10.38 -5.32 -1.24
CA ALA A 212 9.56 -5.99 -2.25
C ALA A 212 9.51 -5.21 -3.57
N GLU A 213 9.56 -3.87 -3.53
CA GLU A 213 9.57 -3.03 -4.74
C GLU A 213 10.78 -3.30 -5.64
N LEU A 214 11.91 -3.75 -5.09
CA LEU A 214 13.11 -4.11 -5.87
C LEU A 214 12.84 -5.20 -6.93
N VAL A 215 11.85 -6.07 -6.69
CA VAL A 215 11.46 -7.13 -7.63
C VAL A 215 10.11 -6.86 -8.30
N MET A 216 9.26 -6.03 -7.72
CA MET A 216 7.94 -5.70 -8.28
C MET A 216 8.05 -4.71 -9.44
N GLY A 217 8.83 -3.65 -9.26
CA GLY A 217 9.01 -2.60 -10.28
C GLY A 217 7.71 -1.92 -10.70
N LYS A 218 7.76 -1.14 -11.78
CA LYS A 218 6.59 -0.38 -12.30
C LYS A 218 6.14 -0.82 -13.69
N THR A 219 7.00 -1.47 -14.45
CA THR A 219 6.80 -1.81 -15.86
C THR A 219 6.78 -3.31 -16.11
N GLU A 220 7.27 -4.11 -15.18
CA GLU A 220 7.53 -5.55 -15.31
C GLU A 220 6.25 -6.40 -15.19
N GLY A 221 5.13 -5.81 -14.74
CA GLY A 221 3.87 -6.54 -14.56
C GLY A 221 3.89 -7.51 -13.37
N ILE A 222 4.70 -7.20 -12.35
CA ILE A 222 4.85 -8.01 -11.13
C ILE A 222 4.17 -7.29 -9.97
N PRO A 223 2.86 -7.46 -9.76
CA PRO A 223 2.14 -6.72 -8.72
C PRO A 223 2.20 -7.38 -7.34
N ILE A 224 2.88 -8.51 -7.21
CA ILE A 224 2.96 -9.28 -5.96
C ILE A 224 4.38 -9.80 -5.76
N ALA A 225 4.83 -9.82 -4.50
CA ALA A 225 6.04 -10.51 -4.09
C ALA A 225 5.80 -11.37 -2.84
N ILE A 226 6.52 -12.47 -2.70
CA ILE A 226 6.60 -13.24 -1.47
C ILE A 226 7.93 -12.90 -0.81
N VAL A 227 7.89 -12.41 0.44
CA VAL A 227 9.08 -12.16 1.25
C VAL A 227 9.18 -13.24 2.32
N ARG A 228 10.32 -13.93 2.36
CA ARG A 228 10.56 -15.13 3.17
C ARG A 228 11.67 -14.94 4.17
N ASN A 229 11.59 -15.68 5.30
CA ASN A 229 12.61 -15.74 6.34
C ASN A 229 12.86 -14.40 7.05
N VAL A 230 11.91 -13.47 7.01
CA VAL A 230 11.93 -12.27 7.84
C VAL A 230 11.48 -12.65 9.26
N ASN A 231 12.23 -12.20 10.26
CA ASN A 231 11.82 -12.35 11.65
C ASN A 231 10.91 -11.21 12.05
N TYR A 232 9.61 -11.49 12.18
CA TYR A 232 8.59 -10.54 12.59
C TYR A 232 7.65 -11.09 13.66
N SER A 233 6.94 -10.22 14.37
CA SER A 233 5.96 -10.62 15.37
C SER A 233 4.59 -10.80 14.71
N HIS A 234 4.04 -12.01 14.83
CA HIS A 234 2.67 -12.29 14.44
C HIS A 234 1.69 -11.63 15.40
N CYS A 235 0.83 -10.75 14.90
CA CYS A 235 -0.26 -10.19 15.70
C CYS A 235 -1.34 -9.57 14.80
N ASN A 236 -2.51 -9.32 15.39
CA ASN A 236 -3.51 -8.44 14.79
C ASN A 236 -3.10 -7.00 15.07
N SER A 237 -2.55 -6.34 14.07
CA SER A 237 -2.14 -4.94 14.11
C SER A 237 -2.82 -4.18 12.98
N SER A 238 -2.75 -2.87 13.02
CA SER A 238 -3.27 -1.98 12.00
C SER A 238 -2.16 -1.07 11.50
N ILE A 239 -2.22 -0.71 10.25
CA ILE A 239 -1.31 0.27 9.64
C ILE A 239 -1.39 1.63 10.34
N LYS A 240 -2.51 1.94 10.99
CA LYS A 240 -2.69 3.17 11.75
C LYS A 240 -1.64 3.39 12.85
N LYS A 241 -0.99 2.31 13.30
CA LYS A 241 0.09 2.41 14.32
C LYS A 241 1.34 3.15 13.86
N ILE A 242 1.57 3.26 12.56
CA ILE A 242 2.70 4.03 12.01
C ILE A 242 2.31 5.43 11.56
N ILE A 243 1.01 5.75 11.55
CA ILE A 243 0.53 7.09 11.24
C ILE A 243 0.71 7.96 12.50
N ARG A 244 1.43 9.07 12.37
CA ARG A 244 1.61 10.00 13.49
C ARG A 244 0.31 10.74 13.78
N GLU A 245 0.02 10.89 15.05
CA GLU A 245 -1.03 11.82 15.50
C GLU A 245 -0.63 13.25 15.14
N GLU A 246 -1.59 14.06 14.72
CA GLU A 246 -1.34 15.43 14.21
C GLU A 246 -0.55 16.29 15.19
N ASN A 247 -0.87 16.20 16.49
CA ASN A 247 -0.21 16.96 17.56
C ASN A 247 1.22 16.48 17.89
N LYS A 248 1.64 15.33 17.36
CA LYS A 248 2.98 14.75 17.54
C LYS A 248 3.79 14.77 16.24
N ASP A 249 3.22 15.30 15.16
CA ASP A 249 3.90 15.33 13.85
C ASP A 249 4.63 16.66 13.66
N ILE A 250 5.95 16.61 13.83
CA ILE A 250 6.83 17.80 13.69
C ILE A 250 7.08 18.20 12.23
N PHE A 251 6.53 17.47 11.25
CA PHE A 251 6.71 17.75 9.81
C PHE A 251 5.48 18.37 9.16
N ARG A 252 4.44 18.64 9.92
CA ARG A 252 3.22 19.34 9.47
C ARG A 252 3.34 20.85 9.58
#